data_2c716fa30e471f30d4fb84309f36b912
#
_entry.id   2c716fa30e471f30d4fb84309f36b912
#
_cell.length_a   1.000
_cell.length_b   1.000
_cell.length_c   1.000
_cell.angle_alpha   90.00
_cell.angle_beta   90.00
_cell.angle_gamma   90.00
#
_symmetry.space_group_name_H-M   'P 1'
#
loop_
_entity.id
_entity.type
_entity.pdbx_description
1 polymer ?
#
loop_
_entity_poly.entity_id
_entity_poly.type
_entity_poly.pdbx_seq_one_letter_code
_entity_poly.pdbx_strand_id
1 'polypeptide(L)'
;MGEICKRKSDLLSCGMAVLMSVALAGCGNEPLTMIVGTYTDESASRGVYSYFFDQEKGTLVGGDEGRFTEAPGAVGRVEMRNPSYITLSADGRHIYAVSEVSDSTASAATLRLGAKTGEMQLLVSELTDGKDPCYISTNGKVVMTANYSSGNVTEFPIGEDGILLPHDFLYETGLGGPDSVRQNFPHAHCALFNATGTELYVSEFSADVVTRYDVATRLGKRIQLPSDFGPRHIILNADESKAYVLGELSGNVAVIDTESDSVIQTVCADTVHARGCADIHLSPDGKFLYASVRLQNDGIAIFKVDSDGTLTNAGYQPTGIHPRNFNITPNGKFLLVACRDSGCIQIFRRDTHTGLLSDTGRTIVLDKPVCIVFAS
;
A
#
# COMPACT_ATOMS: atom_id res chain seq x y z
N MET A 1 -38.53 18.08 -78.12
CA MET A 1 -38.25 16.64 -78.23
C MET A 1 -36.92 16.38 -77.57
N GLY A 2 -36.84 15.64 -76.49
CA GLY A 2 -35.63 15.30 -75.81
C GLY A 2 -35.82 15.44 -74.32
N GLU A 3 -36.34 14.38 -73.69
CA GLU A 3 -36.44 14.28 -72.21
C GLU A 3 -35.11 14.17 -71.55
N ILE A 4 -34.90 14.99 -70.55
CA ILE A 4 -33.68 14.93 -69.67
C ILE A 4 -34.05 14.12 -68.45
N CYS A 5 -33.45 12.92 -68.37
CA CYS A 5 -33.55 11.99 -67.26
C CYS A 5 -32.68 12.49 -66.08
N LYS A 6 -33.34 12.91 -65.01
CA LYS A 6 -32.63 13.23 -63.71
C LYS A 6 -32.37 11.94 -62.95
N ARG A 7 -31.10 11.57 -62.86
CA ARG A 7 -30.63 10.56 -61.85
C ARG A 7 -30.57 11.18 -60.47
N LYS A 8 -31.37 10.62 -59.56
CA LYS A 8 -31.20 10.82 -58.12
C LYS A 8 -30.02 9.97 -57.62
N SER A 9 -29.07 10.62 -57.00
CA SER A 9 -28.00 9.96 -56.23
C SER A 9 -28.52 9.65 -54.84
N ASP A 10 -28.76 8.37 -54.53
CA ASP A 10 -29.03 7.90 -53.18
C ASP A 10 -27.70 7.81 -52.43
N LEU A 11 -27.52 8.73 -51.50
CA LEU A 11 -26.48 8.61 -50.50
C LEU A 11 -26.93 7.56 -49.46
N LEU A 12 -26.32 6.37 -49.55
CA LEU A 12 -26.37 5.40 -48.46
C LEU A 12 -25.54 5.97 -47.28
N SER A 13 -26.22 6.42 -46.23
CA SER A 13 -25.62 6.66 -44.95
C SER A 13 -25.31 5.33 -44.28
N CYS A 14 -24.03 4.94 -44.30
CA CYS A 14 -23.54 3.81 -43.56
C CYS A 14 -23.52 4.20 -42.08
N GLY A 15 -24.61 3.89 -41.37
CA GLY A 15 -24.69 4.00 -39.92
C GLY A 15 -23.76 2.96 -39.27
N MET A 16 -22.59 3.42 -38.81
CA MET A 16 -21.69 2.65 -37.98
C MET A 16 -22.36 2.50 -36.61
N ALA A 17 -23.07 1.38 -36.42
CA ALA A 17 -23.55 0.96 -35.11
C ALA A 17 -22.31 0.64 -34.26
N VAL A 18 -21.93 1.54 -33.37
CA VAL A 18 -21.00 1.26 -32.28
C VAL A 18 -21.73 0.30 -31.36
N LEU A 19 -21.48 -0.99 -31.51
CA LEU A 19 -21.78 -2.00 -30.50
C LEU A 19 -20.93 -1.66 -29.27
N MET A 20 -21.52 -0.87 -28.35
CA MET A 20 -21.09 -0.90 -26.96
C MET A 20 -21.31 -2.32 -26.44
N SER A 21 -20.26 -3.12 -26.46
CA SER A 21 -20.20 -4.32 -25.66
C SER A 21 -20.21 -3.86 -24.19
N VAL A 22 -21.42 -3.79 -23.61
CA VAL A 22 -21.58 -3.84 -22.17
C VAL A 22 -21.05 -5.20 -21.79
N ALA A 23 -19.78 -5.24 -21.34
CA ALA A 23 -19.28 -6.36 -20.60
C ALA A 23 -20.17 -6.44 -19.37
N LEU A 24 -21.16 -7.34 -19.40
CA LEU A 24 -21.78 -7.88 -18.22
C LEU A 24 -20.61 -8.51 -17.44
N ALA A 25 -20.06 -7.72 -16.49
CA ALA A 25 -19.24 -8.27 -15.42
C ALA A 25 -20.13 -9.33 -14.78
N GLY A 26 -19.85 -10.59 -15.11
CA GLY A 26 -20.49 -11.71 -14.47
C GLY A 26 -20.25 -11.55 -12.97
N CYS A 27 -21.32 -11.46 -12.18
CA CYS A 27 -21.29 -11.66 -10.75
C CYS A 27 -20.91 -13.12 -10.46
N GLY A 28 -19.67 -13.47 -10.74
CA GLY A 28 -19.01 -14.66 -10.23
C GLY A 28 -18.14 -14.19 -9.07
N ASN A 29 -18.37 -14.73 -7.88
CA ASN A 29 -17.53 -14.56 -6.70
C ASN A 29 -16.15 -15.21 -6.94
N GLU A 30 -15.35 -14.68 -7.86
CA GLU A 30 -13.97 -15.12 -7.98
C GLU A 30 -13.21 -14.66 -6.73
N PRO A 31 -12.41 -15.56 -6.13
CA PRO A 31 -11.63 -15.20 -4.96
C PRO A 31 -10.57 -14.17 -5.34
N LEU A 32 -10.27 -13.27 -4.40
CA LEU A 32 -9.13 -12.37 -4.53
C LEU A 32 -7.83 -13.17 -4.38
N THR A 33 -6.82 -12.83 -5.15
CA THR A 33 -5.45 -13.25 -4.84
C THR A 33 -4.88 -12.30 -3.79
N MET A 34 -4.74 -12.79 -2.57
CA MET A 34 -4.08 -12.08 -1.48
C MET A 34 -2.60 -12.44 -1.49
N ILE A 35 -1.74 -11.41 -1.47
CA ILE A 35 -0.29 -11.56 -1.46
C ILE A 35 0.22 -10.99 -0.14
N VAL A 36 1.11 -11.75 0.52
CA VAL A 36 1.63 -11.41 1.84
C VAL A 36 3.15 -11.41 1.83
N GLY A 37 3.73 -10.28 2.22
CA GLY A 37 5.14 -10.14 2.53
C GLY A 37 5.43 -10.44 3.99
N THR A 38 6.61 -10.98 4.28
CA THR A 38 7.02 -11.40 5.63
C THR A 38 8.42 -10.92 5.98
N TYR A 39 8.76 -10.88 7.26
CA TYR A 39 10.15 -10.97 7.66
C TYR A 39 10.57 -12.43 7.71
N THR A 40 11.77 -12.72 7.20
CA THR A 40 12.32 -14.07 7.12
C THR A 40 13.49 -14.29 8.06
N ASP A 41 14.11 -13.22 8.52
CA ASP A 41 15.19 -13.32 9.52
C ASP A 41 14.59 -13.73 10.88
N GLU A 42 15.17 -14.78 11.49
CA GLU A 42 14.67 -15.41 12.72
C GLU A 42 13.19 -15.78 12.66
N SER A 43 12.75 -16.34 11.54
CA SER A 43 11.36 -16.68 11.25
C SER A 43 11.25 -18.04 10.55
N ALA A 44 10.08 -18.68 10.67
CA ALA A 44 9.71 -19.82 9.86
C ALA A 44 9.34 -19.42 8.42
N SER A 45 8.96 -18.17 8.21
CA SER A 45 8.59 -17.65 6.88
C SER A 45 9.79 -17.57 5.94
N ARG A 46 9.55 -17.75 4.63
CA ARG A 46 10.56 -17.86 3.59
C ARG A 46 10.55 -16.73 2.56
N GLY A 47 9.56 -15.82 2.61
CA GLY A 47 9.48 -14.75 1.63
C GLY A 47 8.05 -14.25 1.37
N VAL A 48 7.66 -14.17 0.10
CA VAL A 48 6.31 -13.74 -0.33
C VAL A 48 5.41 -14.96 -0.50
N TYR A 49 4.19 -14.87 0.03
CA TYR A 49 3.17 -15.90 -0.09
C TYR A 49 1.92 -15.37 -0.81
N SER A 50 1.21 -16.24 -1.50
CA SER A 50 -0.10 -15.94 -2.08
C SER A 50 -1.17 -16.89 -1.57
N TYR A 51 -2.38 -16.37 -1.45
CA TYR A 51 -3.58 -17.08 -0.98
C TYR A 51 -4.77 -16.72 -1.86
N PHE A 52 -5.76 -17.58 -1.94
CA PHE A 52 -7.07 -17.20 -2.46
C PHE A 52 -8.02 -16.86 -1.30
N PHE A 53 -8.59 -15.66 -1.34
CA PHE A 53 -9.42 -15.12 -0.28
C PHE A 53 -10.84 -14.81 -0.79
N ASP A 54 -11.85 -15.39 -0.12
CA ASP A 54 -13.26 -15.09 -0.38
C ASP A 54 -13.66 -13.83 0.42
N GLN A 55 -13.70 -12.68 -0.27
CA GLN A 55 -14.03 -11.40 0.36
C GLN A 55 -15.52 -11.27 0.77
N GLU A 56 -16.39 -12.18 0.34
CA GLU A 56 -17.79 -12.22 0.79
C GLU A 56 -17.94 -12.94 2.13
N LYS A 57 -17.15 -14.01 2.34
CA LYS A 57 -17.20 -14.83 3.54
C LYS A 57 -16.13 -14.48 4.58
N GLY A 58 -15.03 -13.81 4.17
CA GLY A 58 -13.89 -13.52 5.01
C GLY A 58 -13.11 -14.79 5.37
N THR A 59 -12.84 -15.65 4.39
CA THR A 59 -12.15 -16.95 4.58
C THR A 59 -11.18 -17.23 3.44
N LEU A 60 -10.18 -18.07 3.70
CA LEU A 60 -9.40 -18.66 2.63
C LEU A 60 -10.26 -19.63 1.80
N VAL A 61 -10.02 -19.65 0.50
CA VAL A 61 -10.57 -20.65 -0.42
C VAL A 61 -9.67 -21.89 -0.37
N GLY A 62 -10.26 -23.07 -0.11
CA GLY A 62 -9.50 -24.30 0.09
C GLY A 62 -9.12 -24.57 1.56
N GLY A 63 -9.42 -23.63 2.47
CA GLY A 63 -9.13 -23.78 3.91
C GLY A 63 -7.63 -23.72 4.21
N ASP A 64 -7.22 -24.45 5.26
CA ASP A 64 -5.83 -24.50 5.73
C ASP A 64 -4.99 -25.59 5.04
N GLU A 65 -5.54 -26.31 4.09
CA GLU A 65 -4.81 -27.30 3.29
C GLU A 65 -3.94 -26.58 2.25
N GLY A 66 -2.63 -26.73 2.33
CA GLY A 66 -1.70 -26.04 1.47
C GLY A 66 -0.40 -26.82 1.21
N ARG A 67 0.36 -26.33 0.22
CA ARG A 67 1.64 -26.92 -0.18
C ARG A 67 2.78 -26.64 0.82
N PHE A 68 2.58 -25.67 1.72
CA PHE A 68 3.63 -25.14 2.58
C PHE A 68 3.24 -25.29 4.05
N THR A 69 4.02 -26.08 4.79
CA THR A 69 3.76 -26.36 6.21
C THR A 69 3.90 -25.13 7.10
N GLU A 70 4.76 -24.20 6.72
CA GLU A 70 4.99 -22.93 7.41
C GLU A 70 3.94 -21.86 7.08
N ALA A 71 3.12 -22.10 6.05
CA ALA A 71 2.09 -21.18 5.57
C ALA A 71 0.84 -21.95 5.12
N PRO A 72 0.06 -22.50 6.06
CA PRO A 72 -1.16 -23.24 5.74
C PRO A 72 -2.11 -22.43 4.87
N GLY A 73 -2.69 -23.08 3.85
CA GLY A 73 -3.59 -22.42 2.89
C GLY A 73 -2.92 -21.61 1.78
N ALA A 74 -1.60 -21.40 1.81
CA ALA A 74 -0.90 -20.71 0.74
C ALA A 74 -0.86 -21.55 -0.54
N VAL A 75 -1.10 -20.90 -1.69
CA VAL A 75 -1.12 -21.50 -3.03
C VAL A 75 0.17 -21.25 -3.81
N GLY A 76 0.91 -20.18 -3.49
CA GLY A 76 2.21 -19.84 -4.06
C GLY A 76 3.18 -19.29 -3.03
N ARG A 77 4.48 -19.42 -3.32
CA ARG A 77 5.58 -18.87 -2.52
C ARG A 77 6.75 -18.49 -3.41
N VAL A 78 7.38 -17.36 -3.11
CA VAL A 78 8.71 -16.99 -3.62
C VAL A 78 9.65 -16.79 -2.44
N GLU A 79 10.78 -17.49 -2.46
CA GLU A 79 11.81 -17.31 -1.44
C GLU A 79 12.58 -16.02 -1.73
N MET A 80 12.54 -15.09 -0.78
CA MET A 80 13.37 -13.89 -0.77
C MET A 80 13.52 -13.38 0.66
N ARG A 81 14.58 -12.63 0.90
CA ARG A 81 14.91 -12.16 2.24
C ARG A 81 14.10 -10.91 2.58
N ASN A 82 13.37 -10.94 3.69
CA ASN A 82 12.61 -9.84 4.27
C ASN A 82 11.79 -9.02 3.24
N PRO A 83 10.86 -9.61 2.45
CA PRO A 83 9.98 -8.83 1.58
C PRO A 83 8.93 -8.09 2.42
N SER A 84 9.35 -7.03 3.11
CA SER A 84 8.55 -6.38 4.14
C SER A 84 7.49 -5.42 3.59
N TYR A 85 7.63 -4.98 2.34
CA TYR A 85 6.62 -4.17 1.65
C TYR A 85 6.55 -4.56 0.18
N ILE A 86 5.33 -4.58 -0.34
CA ILE A 86 5.03 -4.99 -1.72
C ILE A 86 3.97 -4.08 -2.34
N THR A 87 4.06 -3.90 -3.66
CA THR A 87 3.05 -3.22 -4.47
C THR A 87 2.81 -3.99 -5.75
N LEU A 88 1.70 -3.72 -6.45
CA LEU A 88 1.33 -4.38 -7.69
C LEU A 88 1.50 -3.44 -8.89
N SER A 89 1.84 -4.00 -10.04
CA SER A 89 1.67 -3.29 -11.30
C SER A 89 0.18 -3.03 -11.57
N ALA A 90 -0.12 -1.98 -12.35
CA ALA A 90 -1.50 -1.60 -12.66
C ALA A 90 -2.28 -2.71 -13.40
N ASP A 91 -1.61 -3.58 -14.13
CA ASP A 91 -2.20 -4.72 -14.83
C ASP A 91 -2.31 -5.99 -13.97
N GLY A 92 -1.85 -5.93 -12.71
CA GLY A 92 -1.88 -7.05 -11.77
C GLY A 92 -0.96 -8.24 -12.11
N ARG A 93 -0.09 -8.11 -13.13
CA ARG A 93 0.78 -9.22 -13.57
C ARG A 93 2.11 -9.28 -12.83
N HIS A 94 2.55 -8.15 -12.28
CA HIS A 94 3.81 -8.04 -11.56
C HIS A 94 3.58 -7.58 -10.14
N ILE A 95 4.40 -8.12 -9.26
CA ILE A 95 4.55 -7.70 -7.88
C ILE A 95 5.93 -7.07 -7.77
N TYR A 96 6.01 -5.86 -7.22
CA TYR A 96 7.27 -5.26 -6.83
C TYR A 96 7.42 -5.38 -5.34
N ALA A 97 8.56 -5.91 -4.88
CA ALA A 97 8.81 -6.18 -3.46
C ALA A 97 10.19 -5.67 -3.06
N VAL A 98 10.31 -5.11 -1.86
CA VAL A 98 11.62 -4.79 -1.27
C VAL A 98 12.26 -6.04 -0.66
N SER A 99 13.58 -6.04 -0.53
CA SER A 99 14.34 -6.90 0.38
C SER A 99 14.92 -5.99 1.47
N GLU A 100 14.19 -5.87 2.60
CA GLU A 100 14.53 -4.99 3.71
C GLU A 100 15.67 -5.55 4.53
N VAL A 101 16.88 -5.23 4.09
CA VAL A 101 18.13 -5.63 4.77
C VAL A 101 19.08 -4.44 4.84
N SER A 102 19.95 -4.45 5.88
CA SER A 102 20.90 -3.35 6.12
C SER A 102 22.25 -3.56 5.44
N ASP A 103 22.44 -4.68 4.76
CA ASP A 103 23.68 -4.99 4.05
C ASP A 103 23.60 -4.60 2.55
N SER A 104 24.67 -4.85 1.80
CA SER A 104 24.80 -4.49 0.39
C SER A 104 23.89 -5.30 -0.56
N THR A 105 23.03 -6.17 -0.07
CA THR A 105 22.05 -6.95 -0.85
C THR A 105 20.65 -6.36 -0.79
N ALA A 106 20.49 -5.20 -0.13
CA ALA A 106 19.24 -4.45 -0.09
C ALA A 106 18.76 -4.17 -1.53
N SER A 107 17.53 -4.55 -1.85
CA SER A 107 17.08 -4.58 -3.24
C SER A 107 15.58 -4.35 -3.40
N ALA A 108 15.19 -4.01 -4.63
CA ALA A 108 13.82 -4.10 -5.14
C ALA A 108 13.74 -5.24 -6.15
N ALA A 109 12.71 -6.06 -6.06
CA ALA A 109 12.53 -7.22 -6.92
C ALA A 109 11.25 -7.11 -7.75
N THR A 110 11.25 -7.68 -8.96
CA THR A 110 10.05 -7.94 -9.75
C THR A 110 9.72 -9.43 -9.68
N LEU A 111 8.47 -9.73 -9.28
CA LEU A 111 7.92 -11.07 -9.35
C LEU A 111 6.77 -11.09 -10.37
N ARG A 112 6.69 -12.17 -11.15
CA ARG A 112 5.51 -12.44 -11.99
C ARG A 112 4.42 -13.11 -11.14
N LEU A 113 3.18 -12.68 -11.31
CA LEU A 113 2.02 -13.27 -10.67
C LEU A 113 1.16 -14.01 -11.71
N GLY A 114 0.88 -15.28 -11.46
CA GLY A 114 -0.15 -16.03 -12.15
C GLY A 114 -1.51 -15.78 -11.51
N ALA A 115 -2.28 -14.83 -12.03
CA ALA A 115 -3.52 -14.37 -11.40
C ALA A 115 -4.54 -15.48 -11.11
N LYS A 116 -4.60 -16.53 -11.92
CA LYS A 116 -5.53 -17.67 -11.73
C LYS A 116 -4.98 -18.79 -10.86
N THR A 117 -3.66 -18.91 -10.78
CA THR A 117 -2.99 -20.01 -10.06
C THR A 117 -2.45 -19.58 -8.71
N GLY A 118 -2.28 -18.27 -8.51
CA GLY A 118 -1.57 -17.70 -7.37
C GLY A 118 -0.07 -17.99 -7.39
N GLU A 119 0.44 -18.72 -8.38
CA GLU A 119 1.87 -19.01 -8.50
C GLU A 119 2.66 -17.74 -8.78
N MET A 120 3.82 -17.64 -8.18
CA MET A 120 4.70 -16.48 -8.33
C MET A 120 6.10 -16.92 -8.75
N GLN A 121 6.81 -16.07 -9.50
CA GLN A 121 8.17 -16.30 -9.94
C GLN A 121 8.99 -15.03 -9.80
N LEU A 122 10.15 -15.11 -9.14
CA LEU A 122 11.15 -14.03 -9.15
C LEU A 122 11.74 -13.89 -10.55
N LEU A 123 11.70 -12.67 -11.10
CA LEU A 123 12.23 -12.35 -12.41
C LEU A 123 13.58 -11.63 -12.32
N VAL A 124 13.65 -10.57 -11.49
CA VAL A 124 14.87 -9.77 -11.30
C VAL A 124 14.90 -9.23 -9.87
N SER A 125 16.09 -8.91 -9.39
CA SER A 125 16.34 -8.17 -8.17
C SER A 125 17.43 -7.14 -8.44
N GLU A 126 17.11 -5.85 -8.25
CA GLU A 126 18.00 -4.72 -8.48
C GLU A 126 18.38 -4.08 -7.14
N LEU A 127 19.64 -3.72 -6.96
CA LEU A 127 20.14 -3.08 -5.72
C LEU A 127 19.54 -1.69 -5.56
N THR A 128 19.21 -1.33 -4.31
CA THR A 128 18.63 -0.01 -4.01
C THR A 128 19.69 1.09 -3.84
N ASP A 129 20.96 0.75 -3.71
CA ASP A 129 22.01 1.66 -3.23
C ASP A 129 21.59 2.45 -1.95
N GLY A 130 20.71 1.80 -1.18
CA GLY A 130 20.21 2.23 0.12
C GLY A 130 20.14 1.04 1.07
N LYS A 131 19.79 1.29 2.34
CA LYS A 131 19.69 0.27 3.38
C LYS A 131 18.29 0.23 3.97
N ASP A 132 17.84 -0.99 4.30
CA ASP A 132 16.53 -1.24 4.87
C ASP A 132 15.39 -0.59 4.07
N PRO A 133 15.25 -0.95 2.75
CA PRO A 133 14.11 -0.48 1.96
C PRO A 133 12.82 -1.01 2.59
N CYS A 134 11.98 -0.11 3.12
CA CYS A 134 10.81 -0.46 3.94
C CYS A 134 9.47 -0.08 3.29
N TYR A 135 9.51 0.55 2.12
CA TYR A 135 8.34 0.93 1.33
C TYR A 135 8.64 0.85 -0.16
N ILE A 136 7.64 0.48 -0.97
CA ILE A 136 7.73 0.44 -2.42
C ILE A 136 6.41 0.88 -3.06
N SER A 137 6.48 1.71 -4.09
CA SER A 137 5.32 2.14 -4.87
C SER A 137 5.66 2.28 -6.34
N THR A 138 4.65 2.40 -7.20
CA THR A 138 4.84 2.57 -8.65
C THR A 138 3.78 3.49 -9.25
N ASN A 139 4.17 4.24 -10.29
CA ASN A 139 3.26 4.97 -11.17
C ASN A 139 3.10 4.29 -12.54
N GLY A 140 3.59 3.05 -12.69
CA GLY A 140 3.57 2.27 -13.93
C GLY A 140 4.71 2.57 -14.90
N LYS A 141 5.53 3.60 -14.65
CA LYS A 141 6.73 3.93 -15.44
C LYS A 141 8.01 3.72 -14.64
N VAL A 142 7.93 4.02 -13.35
CA VAL A 142 9.01 3.83 -12.39
C VAL A 142 8.48 3.19 -11.11
N VAL A 143 9.40 2.59 -10.36
CA VAL A 143 9.18 2.14 -8.99
C VAL A 143 10.05 2.97 -8.07
N MET A 144 9.50 3.36 -6.91
CA MET A 144 10.24 4.04 -5.84
C MET A 144 10.36 3.13 -4.62
N THR A 145 11.55 3.09 -4.01
CA THR A 145 11.74 2.51 -2.68
C THR A 145 12.17 3.57 -1.68
N ALA A 146 11.57 3.58 -0.50
CA ALA A 146 12.07 4.38 0.62
C ALA A 146 13.01 3.51 1.45
N ASN A 147 14.27 3.95 1.61
CA ASN A 147 15.34 3.24 2.29
C ASN A 147 15.56 3.87 3.67
N TYR A 148 15.08 3.19 4.71
CA TYR A 148 14.99 3.76 6.05
C TYR A 148 16.36 4.12 6.61
N SER A 149 17.30 3.18 6.65
CA SER A 149 18.58 3.37 7.36
C SER A 149 19.60 4.21 6.60
N SER A 150 19.44 4.41 5.28
CA SER A 150 20.27 5.33 4.49
C SER A 150 19.63 6.70 4.28
N GLY A 151 18.30 6.83 4.52
CA GLY A 151 17.61 8.11 4.41
C GLY A 151 17.45 8.61 2.98
N ASN A 152 17.37 7.72 2.01
CA ASN A 152 17.17 8.07 0.61
C ASN A 152 15.98 7.32 0.00
N VAL A 153 15.55 7.76 -1.17
CA VAL A 153 14.53 7.11 -2.00
C VAL A 153 15.18 6.76 -3.33
N THR A 154 15.04 5.51 -3.76
CA THR A 154 15.63 5.03 -5.02
C THR A 154 14.56 4.93 -6.08
N GLU A 155 14.84 5.48 -7.28
CA GLU A 155 14.00 5.43 -8.47
C GLU A 155 14.51 4.37 -9.46
N PHE A 156 13.64 3.41 -9.80
CA PHE A 156 13.92 2.34 -10.76
C PHE A 156 13.02 2.51 -11.99
N PRO A 157 13.56 2.65 -13.20
CA PRO A 157 12.75 2.57 -14.40
C PRO A 157 12.11 1.18 -14.56
N ILE A 158 10.94 1.13 -15.19
CA ILE A 158 10.27 -0.12 -15.57
C ILE A 158 10.44 -0.32 -17.07
N GLY A 159 10.94 -1.49 -17.48
CA GLY A 159 11.02 -1.90 -18.88
C GLY A 159 9.64 -2.13 -19.52
N GLU A 160 9.58 -2.22 -20.83
CA GLU A 160 8.34 -2.47 -21.61
C GLU A 160 7.66 -3.79 -21.20
N ASP A 161 8.41 -4.72 -20.65
CA ASP A 161 7.94 -6.02 -20.15
C ASP A 161 7.46 -5.98 -18.70
N GLY A 162 7.45 -4.79 -18.04
CA GLY A 162 7.06 -4.61 -16.65
C GLY A 162 8.15 -4.99 -15.63
N ILE A 163 9.37 -5.27 -16.08
CA ILE A 163 10.50 -5.67 -15.22
C ILE A 163 11.31 -4.44 -14.82
N LEU A 164 11.77 -4.40 -13.56
CA LEU A 164 12.66 -3.34 -13.07
C LEU A 164 13.98 -3.35 -13.83
N LEU A 165 14.45 -2.15 -14.16
CA LEU A 165 15.80 -1.89 -14.64
C LEU A 165 16.66 -1.37 -13.48
N PRO A 166 17.99 -1.38 -13.58
CA PRO A 166 18.86 -0.75 -12.60
C PRO A 166 18.43 0.69 -12.30
N HIS A 167 18.53 1.11 -11.05
CA HIS A 167 18.13 2.46 -10.64
C HIS A 167 18.92 3.53 -11.40
N ASP A 168 18.29 4.70 -11.57
CA ASP A 168 18.88 5.83 -12.28
C ASP A 168 18.91 7.13 -11.47
N PHE A 169 18.21 7.18 -10.33
CA PHE A 169 18.17 8.37 -9.49
C PHE A 169 17.95 8.05 -8.00
N LEU A 170 18.50 8.92 -7.14
CA LEU A 170 18.31 8.89 -5.68
C LEU A 170 17.80 10.26 -5.19
N TYR A 171 16.80 10.24 -4.31
CA TYR A 171 16.32 11.41 -3.57
C TYR A 171 16.86 11.33 -2.14
N GLU A 172 17.49 12.39 -1.65
CA GLU A 172 18.02 12.44 -0.29
C GLU A 172 17.02 13.10 0.66
N THR A 173 16.92 12.57 1.88
CA THR A 173 16.10 13.16 2.95
C THR A 173 16.95 13.92 3.97
N GLY A 174 16.30 14.70 4.84
CA GLY A 174 16.96 15.59 5.77
C GLY A 174 16.88 15.17 7.24
N LEU A 175 17.45 16.00 8.07
CA LEU A 175 17.38 15.97 9.54
C LEU A 175 16.62 17.20 10.04
N GLY A 176 16.14 17.15 11.30
CA GLY A 176 15.48 18.30 11.93
C GLY A 176 14.64 17.95 13.16
N GLY A 177 14.26 16.70 13.34
CA GLY A 177 13.48 16.25 14.49
C GLY A 177 14.32 16.21 15.77
N PRO A 178 13.65 16.27 16.95
CA PRO A 178 14.32 16.41 18.24
C PRO A 178 14.75 15.09 18.88
N ASP A 179 14.27 13.93 18.41
CA ASP A 179 14.60 12.63 18.99
C ASP A 179 16.03 12.24 18.63
N SER A 180 16.94 12.35 19.62
CA SER A 180 18.37 12.07 19.45
C SER A 180 18.69 10.59 19.19
N VAL A 181 17.72 9.69 19.29
CA VAL A 181 17.87 8.26 19.03
C VAL A 181 17.25 7.85 17.72
N ARG A 182 15.98 8.24 17.49
CA ARG A 182 15.18 7.82 16.34
C ARG A 182 15.29 8.76 15.14
N GLN A 183 15.75 10.01 15.36
CA GLN A 183 15.87 11.04 14.32
C GLN A 183 17.33 11.54 14.20
N ASN A 184 18.31 10.76 14.64
CA ASN A 184 19.72 11.12 14.65
C ASN A 184 20.43 10.96 13.29
N PHE A 185 19.81 10.26 12.35
CA PHE A 185 20.23 10.12 10.95
C PHE A 185 19.04 10.38 10.04
N PRO A 186 19.26 10.73 8.75
CA PRO A 186 18.17 10.78 7.78
C PRO A 186 17.49 9.42 7.67
N HIS A 187 16.16 9.41 7.68
CA HIS A 187 15.34 8.22 7.45
C HIS A 187 14.19 8.57 6.51
N ALA A 188 14.03 7.79 5.42
CA ALA A 188 12.86 7.81 4.55
C ALA A 188 11.97 6.61 4.89
N HIS A 189 10.65 6.80 5.04
CA HIS A 189 9.76 5.69 5.39
C HIS A 189 8.64 5.44 4.40
N CYS A 190 8.28 6.39 3.57
CA CYS A 190 7.25 6.26 2.55
C CYS A 190 7.62 7.09 1.32
N ALA A 191 7.32 6.57 0.14
CA ALA A 191 7.43 7.25 -1.14
C ALA A 191 6.17 6.89 -1.95
N LEU A 192 5.13 7.73 -1.89
CA LEU A 192 3.80 7.47 -2.44
C LEU A 192 3.54 8.35 -3.64
N PHE A 193 3.18 7.76 -4.78
CA PHE A 193 2.67 8.52 -5.92
C PHE A 193 1.22 8.95 -5.72
N ASN A 194 0.88 10.11 -6.29
CA ASN A 194 -0.51 10.46 -6.53
C ASN A 194 -1.12 9.57 -7.64
N ALA A 195 -2.43 9.60 -7.83
CA ALA A 195 -3.13 8.71 -8.78
C ALA A 195 -2.71 8.92 -10.24
N THR A 196 -2.31 10.14 -10.61
CA THR A 196 -1.80 10.45 -11.95
C THR A 196 -0.34 10.07 -12.14
N GLY A 197 0.38 9.76 -11.06
CA GLY A 197 1.81 9.44 -11.07
C GLY A 197 2.71 10.63 -11.39
N THR A 198 2.18 11.86 -11.27
CA THR A 198 2.91 13.10 -11.56
C THR A 198 3.54 13.71 -10.33
N GLU A 199 3.08 13.36 -9.14
CA GLU A 199 3.61 13.81 -7.86
C GLU A 199 4.04 12.62 -7.01
N LEU A 200 5.10 12.80 -6.24
CA LEU A 200 5.65 11.84 -5.28
C LEU A 200 5.71 12.48 -3.90
N TYR A 201 5.03 11.86 -2.93
CA TYR A 201 5.05 12.28 -1.53
C TYR A 201 6.04 11.41 -0.76
N VAL A 202 7.07 12.02 -0.19
CA VAL A 202 8.11 11.34 0.60
C VAL A 202 8.00 11.73 2.06
N SER A 203 7.86 10.75 2.96
CA SER A 203 7.96 10.99 4.39
C SER A 203 9.42 11.00 4.82
N GLU A 204 9.90 12.17 5.26
CA GLU A 204 11.22 12.38 5.86
C GLU A 204 11.09 12.22 7.38
N PHE A 205 11.18 10.99 7.85
CA PHE A 205 10.92 10.62 9.25
C PHE A 205 11.76 11.43 10.24
N SER A 206 13.04 11.64 9.91
CA SER A 206 13.97 12.33 10.81
C SER A 206 13.91 13.85 10.75
N ALA A 207 13.24 14.40 9.75
CA ALA A 207 13.08 15.83 9.58
C ALA A 207 11.72 16.35 10.06
N ASP A 208 10.79 15.47 10.42
CA ASP A 208 9.37 15.77 10.65
C ASP A 208 8.74 16.50 9.45
N VAL A 209 9.00 16.03 8.23
CA VAL A 209 8.60 16.66 6.97
C VAL A 209 7.97 15.64 6.03
N VAL A 210 6.99 16.08 5.26
CA VAL A 210 6.61 15.44 4.00
C VAL A 210 7.10 16.32 2.86
N THR A 211 7.87 15.76 1.94
CA THR A 211 8.26 16.47 0.72
C THR A 211 7.44 15.97 -0.45
N ARG A 212 6.73 16.89 -1.12
CA ARG A 212 6.01 16.63 -2.36
C ARG A 212 6.89 17.01 -3.54
N TYR A 213 7.29 16.04 -4.33
CA TYR A 213 8.09 16.22 -5.54
C TYR A 213 7.20 16.21 -6.79
N ASP A 214 7.45 17.11 -7.72
CA ASP A 214 7.04 16.95 -9.11
C ASP A 214 7.95 15.93 -9.78
N VAL A 215 7.37 14.84 -10.29
CA VAL A 215 8.11 13.69 -10.82
C VAL A 215 8.93 14.04 -12.05
N ALA A 216 8.42 14.95 -12.91
CA ALA A 216 9.09 15.30 -14.15
C ALA A 216 10.32 16.21 -13.94
N THR A 217 10.21 17.15 -13.00
CA THR A 217 11.28 18.12 -12.70
C THR A 217 12.15 17.71 -11.53
N ARG A 218 11.69 16.76 -10.71
CA ARG A 218 12.30 16.33 -9.44
C ARG A 218 12.44 17.46 -8.41
N LEU A 219 11.68 18.57 -8.57
CA LEU A 219 11.66 19.65 -7.61
C LEU A 219 10.69 19.33 -6.48
N GLY A 220 11.17 19.47 -5.25
CA GLY A 220 10.42 19.18 -4.02
C GLY A 220 9.92 20.41 -3.31
N LYS A 221 8.69 20.34 -2.76
CA LYS A 221 8.15 21.31 -1.82
C LYS A 221 7.98 20.64 -0.46
N ARG A 222 8.60 21.22 0.57
CA ARG A 222 8.59 20.68 1.94
C ARG A 222 7.35 21.14 2.70
N ILE A 223 6.66 20.20 3.35
CA ILE A 223 5.51 20.44 4.22
C ILE A 223 5.94 20.07 5.64
N GLN A 224 6.06 21.07 6.51
CA GLN A 224 6.49 20.87 7.88
C GLN A 224 5.37 20.27 8.73
N LEU A 225 5.67 19.19 9.43
CA LEU A 225 4.81 18.56 10.43
C LEU A 225 5.17 19.05 11.84
N PRO A 226 4.33 18.81 12.86
CA PRO A 226 4.69 19.06 14.25
C PRO A 226 6.01 18.38 14.64
N SER A 227 6.73 18.99 15.56
CA SER A 227 8.00 18.45 16.07
C SER A 227 7.79 17.09 16.77
N ASP A 228 8.74 16.16 16.64
CA ASP A 228 8.66 14.79 17.19
C ASP A 228 7.52 13.96 16.56
N PHE A 229 7.20 14.25 15.31
CA PHE A 229 6.12 13.56 14.60
C PHE A 229 6.55 12.19 14.08
N GLY A 230 7.73 12.09 13.46
CA GLY A 230 8.25 10.90 12.81
C GLY A 230 7.30 10.39 11.72
N PRO A 231 7.08 11.13 10.61
CA PRO A 231 6.14 10.72 9.57
C PRO A 231 6.51 9.39 8.97
N ARG A 232 5.53 8.48 8.94
CA ARG A 232 5.74 7.10 8.49
C ARG A 232 5.04 6.83 7.16
N HIS A 233 3.79 6.43 7.18
CA HIS A 233 3.00 6.17 5.97
C HIS A 233 2.08 7.35 5.65
N ILE A 234 1.81 7.50 4.36
CA ILE A 234 0.98 8.55 3.79
C ILE A 234 -0.09 7.90 2.92
N ILE A 235 -1.30 8.46 2.92
CA ILE A 235 -2.35 8.11 1.98
C ILE A 235 -3.09 9.36 1.53
N LEU A 236 -3.51 9.41 0.27
CA LEU A 236 -4.33 10.49 -0.30
C LEU A 236 -5.80 10.07 -0.30
N ASN A 237 -6.72 11.02 -0.15
CA ASN A 237 -8.12 10.77 -0.43
C ASN A 237 -8.39 10.70 -1.94
N ALA A 238 -9.59 10.29 -2.34
CA ALA A 238 -9.89 9.95 -3.73
C ALA A 238 -9.79 11.14 -4.71
N ASP A 239 -10.04 12.37 -4.27
CA ASP A 239 -9.89 13.59 -5.07
C ASP A 239 -8.53 14.26 -4.87
N GLU A 240 -7.66 13.64 -4.07
CA GLU A 240 -6.30 14.10 -3.73
C GLU A 240 -6.23 15.48 -3.06
N SER A 241 -7.36 16.01 -2.58
CA SER A 241 -7.43 17.28 -1.87
C SER A 241 -6.84 17.23 -0.46
N LYS A 242 -6.68 16.01 0.10
CA LYS A 242 -6.11 15.77 1.43
C LYS A 242 -5.11 14.62 1.40
N ALA A 243 -3.99 14.83 2.10
CA ALA A 243 -3.06 13.76 2.47
C ALA A 243 -3.14 13.49 3.97
N TYR A 244 -3.21 12.23 4.34
CA TYR A 244 -3.19 11.77 5.73
C TYR A 244 -1.85 11.13 6.03
N VAL A 245 -1.16 11.64 7.04
CA VAL A 245 0.19 11.20 7.42
C VAL A 245 0.15 10.63 8.82
N LEU A 246 0.56 9.38 8.97
CA LEU A 246 0.68 8.74 10.28
C LEU A 246 2.07 8.99 10.86
N GLY A 247 2.12 9.59 12.05
CA GLY A 247 3.34 9.79 12.82
C GLY A 247 3.66 8.58 13.69
N GLU A 248 4.76 7.89 13.42
CA GLU A 248 5.18 6.75 14.25
C GLU A 248 5.54 7.18 15.66
N LEU A 249 6.25 8.32 15.81
CA LEU A 249 6.73 8.81 17.10
C LEU A 249 5.64 9.52 17.88
N SER A 250 4.89 10.43 17.22
CA SER A 250 3.85 11.21 17.87
C SER A 250 2.59 10.42 18.23
N GLY A 251 2.33 9.32 17.52
CA GLY A 251 1.07 8.58 17.67
C GLY A 251 -0.14 9.31 17.08
N ASN A 252 0.07 10.30 16.21
CA ASN A 252 -0.98 11.12 15.64
C ASN A 252 -1.11 10.90 14.13
N VAL A 253 -2.30 11.25 13.59
CA VAL A 253 -2.52 11.45 12.16
C VAL A 253 -2.56 12.95 11.90
N ALA A 254 -1.72 13.44 10.98
CA ALA A 254 -1.80 14.78 10.44
C ALA A 254 -2.64 14.77 9.15
N VAL A 255 -3.54 15.74 9.01
CA VAL A 255 -4.29 16.01 7.79
C VAL A 255 -3.64 17.20 7.10
N ILE A 256 -3.15 17.00 5.90
CA ILE A 256 -2.55 18.01 5.05
C ILE A 256 -3.56 18.41 3.98
N ASP A 257 -3.81 19.70 3.82
CA ASP A 257 -4.49 20.24 2.67
C ASP A 257 -3.48 20.37 1.53
N THR A 258 -3.70 19.66 0.42
CA THR A 258 -2.74 19.53 -0.68
C THR A 258 -2.69 20.77 -1.59
N GLU A 259 -3.72 21.64 -1.56
CA GLU A 259 -3.72 22.89 -2.31
C GLU A 259 -2.82 23.93 -1.64
N SER A 260 -2.96 24.07 -0.32
CA SER A 260 -2.17 25.04 0.47
C SER A 260 -0.84 24.48 0.97
N ASP A 261 -0.62 23.14 0.88
CA ASP A 261 0.51 22.41 1.47
C ASP A 261 0.69 22.70 2.97
N SER A 262 -0.42 22.68 3.70
CA SER A 262 -0.42 22.97 5.13
C SER A 262 -1.14 21.91 5.95
N VAL A 263 -0.65 21.68 7.18
CA VAL A 263 -1.33 20.85 8.15
C VAL A 263 -2.55 21.60 8.69
N ILE A 264 -3.75 21.06 8.42
CA ILE A 264 -5.02 21.65 8.87
C ILE A 264 -5.58 20.99 10.13
N GLN A 265 -5.14 19.77 10.45
CA GLN A 265 -5.55 19.05 11.64
C GLN A 265 -4.46 18.08 12.09
N THR A 266 -4.40 17.82 13.39
CA THR A 266 -3.68 16.69 13.99
C THR A 266 -4.60 16.00 14.97
N VAL A 267 -4.78 14.68 14.84
CA VAL A 267 -5.68 13.88 15.69
C VAL A 267 -4.95 12.66 16.24
N CYS A 268 -5.21 12.33 17.51
CA CYS A 268 -4.53 11.24 18.22
C CYS A 268 -5.06 9.87 17.77
N ALA A 269 -4.16 8.97 17.36
CA ALA A 269 -4.42 7.55 17.09
C ALA A 269 -3.94 6.65 18.24
N ASP A 270 -2.81 6.99 18.88
CA ASP A 270 -2.22 6.24 19.99
C ASP A 270 -2.34 7.02 21.32
N THR A 271 -3.35 6.67 22.11
CA THR A 271 -3.65 7.35 23.39
C THR A 271 -2.66 7.02 24.50
N VAL A 272 -1.81 6.00 24.33
CA VAL A 272 -0.78 5.63 25.33
C VAL A 272 0.61 6.12 24.93
N HIS A 273 0.73 6.73 23.74
CA HIS A 273 1.99 7.29 23.23
C HIS A 273 3.16 6.29 23.24
N ALA A 274 2.89 5.06 22.76
CA ALA A 274 3.89 3.99 22.69
C ALA A 274 4.99 4.23 21.65
N ARG A 275 4.85 5.28 20.82
CA ARG A 275 5.80 5.68 19.76
C ARG A 275 6.02 4.57 18.71
N GLY A 276 4.91 3.96 18.29
CA GLY A 276 4.95 2.77 17.45
C GLY A 276 3.82 2.67 16.40
N CYS A 277 3.17 3.76 16.00
CA CYS A 277 2.20 3.71 14.91
C CYS A 277 2.84 3.18 13.63
N ALA A 278 2.06 2.46 12.79
CA ALA A 278 2.64 1.77 11.65
C ALA A 278 1.96 2.10 10.32
N ASP A 279 0.77 1.64 10.08
CA ASP A 279 0.13 1.68 8.76
C ASP A 279 -1.17 2.47 8.78
N ILE A 280 -1.56 2.99 7.63
CA ILE A 280 -2.74 3.85 7.47
C ILE A 280 -3.44 3.57 6.15
N HIS A 281 -4.75 3.35 6.18
CA HIS A 281 -5.58 3.13 5.00
C HIS A 281 -6.93 3.81 5.12
N LEU A 282 -7.43 4.31 3.98
CA LEU A 282 -8.83 4.69 3.83
C LEU A 282 -9.68 3.46 3.49
N SER A 283 -10.93 3.45 3.93
CA SER A 283 -11.90 2.49 3.40
C SER A 283 -12.15 2.74 1.91
N PRO A 284 -12.51 1.70 1.11
CA PRO A 284 -12.76 1.86 -0.32
C PRO A 284 -13.83 2.92 -0.68
N ASP A 285 -14.75 3.18 0.26
CA ASP A 285 -15.79 4.21 0.12
C ASP A 285 -15.34 5.61 0.61
N GLY A 286 -14.09 5.75 1.06
CA GLY A 286 -13.50 7.01 1.54
C GLY A 286 -14.07 7.57 2.84
N LYS A 287 -15.00 6.85 3.50
CA LYS A 287 -15.73 7.38 4.67
C LYS A 287 -15.01 7.21 6.00
N PHE A 288 -14.07 6.29 6.06
CA PHE A 288 -13.33 5.97 7.27
C PHE A 288 -11.85 5.81 6.98
N LEU A 289 -11.05 6.24 7.94
CA LEU A 289 -9.61 6.07 7.95
C LEU A 289 -9.23 5.17 9.13
N TYR A 290 -8.31 4.27 8.90
CA TYR A 290 -7.80 3.32 9.88
C TYR A 290 -6.30 3.53 10.05
N ALA A 291 -5.80 3.43 11.29
CA ALA A 291 -4.38 3.53 11.60
C ALA A 291 -3.98 2.44 12.60
N SER A 292 -2.92 1.70 12.31
CA SER A 292 -2.44 0.66 13.22
C SER A 292 -1.48 1.24 14.27
N VAL A 293 -1.66 0.78 15.51
CA VAL A 293 -0.89 1.17 16.70
C VAL A 293 -0.21 -0.07 17.27
N ARG A 294 1.07 0.04 17.65
CA ARG A 294 1.90 -1.06 18.12
C ARG A 294 2.54 -0.76 19.47
N LEU A 295 3.25 -1.77 20.02
CA LEU A 295 4.17 -1.76 21.14
C LEU A 295 3.52 -1.84 22.53
N GLN A 296 2.49 -1.10 22.85
CA GLN A 296 1.81 -1.14 24.15
C GLN A 296 0.30 -1.20 24.04
N ASN A 297 -0.24 -0.69 22.95
CA ASN A 297 -1.68 -0.62 22.70
C ASN A 297 -1.94 -1.17 21.30
N ASP A 298 -1.60 -2.45 21.09
CA ASP A 298 -1.72 -3.07 19.78
C ASP A 298 -3.17 -3.07 19.28
N GLY A 299 -3.41 -2.39 18.15
CA GLY A 299 -4.77 -2.25 17.63
C GLY A 299 -4.88 -1.34 16.43
N ILE A 300 -6.13 -1.10 16.02
CA ILE A 300 -6.51 -0.23 14.92
C ILE A 300 -7.34 0.93 15.45
N ALA A 301 -6.83 2.15 15.35
CA ALA A 301 -7.59 3.38 15.57
C ALA A 301 -8.49 3.63 14.35
N ILE A 302 -9.72 4.05 14.60
CA ILE A 302 -10.78 4.22 13.59
C ILE A 302 -11.23 5.66 13.59
N PHE A 303 -11.20 6.31 12.44
CA PHE A 303 -11.66 7.68 12.27
C PHE A 303 -12.74 7.73 11.18
N LYS A 304 -13.75 8.56 11.41
CA LYS A 304 -14.67 8.99 10.37
C LYS A 304 -14.01 10.12 9.58
N VAL A 305 -14.08 10.07 8.28
CA VAL A 305 -13.69 11.18 7.40
C VAL A 305 -14.90 12.09 7.23
N ASP A 306 -14.77 13.33 7.64
CA ASP A 306 -15.81 14.34 7.51
C ASP A 306 -15.83 14.96 6.09
N SER A 307 -16.86 15.70 5.73
CA SER A 307 -17.06 16.20 4.37
C SER A 307 -15.99 17.19 3.90
N ASP A 308 -15.25 17.79 4.80
CA ASP A 308 -14.10 18.67 4.50
C ASP A 308 -12.76 17.93 4.51
N GLY A 309 -12.80 16.60 4.72
CA GLY A 309 -11.63 15.72 4.78
C GLY A 309 -10.96 15.69 6.15
N THR A 310 -11.48 16.41 7.17
CA THR A 310 -10.98 16.28 8.54
C THR A 310 -11.43 14.95 9.17
N LEU A 311 -10.80 14.59 10.29
CA LEU A 311 -11.00 13.30 10.96
C LEU A 311 -11.67 13.48 12.31
N THR A 312 -12.70 12.65 12.57
CA THR A 312 -13.32 12.51 13.88
C THR A 312 -13.11 11.09 14.39
N ASN A 313 -12.67 10.93 15.66
CA ASN A 313 -12.48 9.59 16.24
C ASN A 313 -13.82 8.83 16.24
N ALA A 314 -13.82 7.60 15.74
CA ALA A 314 -14.97 6.72 15.66
C ALA A 314 -14.84 5.48 16.55
N GLY A 315 -13.62 5.09 16.93
CA GLY A 315 -13.41 3.92 17.78
C GLY A 315 -11.99 3.37 17.75
N TYR A 316 -11.83 2.22 18.40
CA TYR A 316 -10.58 1.49 18.48
C TYR A 316 -10.85 -0.02 18.53
N GLN A 317 -10.11 -0.81 17.78
CA GLN A 317 -10.20 -2.27 17.78
C GLN A 317 -8.88 -2.87 18.23
N PRO A 318 -8.81 -3.52 19.42
CA PRO A 318 -7.63 -4.29 19.81
C PRO A 318 -7.33 -5.43 18.81
N THR A 319 -6.04 -5.73 18.64
CA THR A 319 -5.55 -6.79 17.74
C THR A 319 -4.56 -7.72 18.46
N GLY A 320 -3.99 -8.65 17.73
CA GLY A 320 -2.78 -9.37 18.15
C GLY A 320 -1.56 -8.45 18.16
N ILE A 321 -0.42 -9.02 18.58
CA ILE A 321 0.80 -8.28 18.90
C ILE A 321 1.45 -7.77 17.60
N HIS A 322 1.81 -6.48 17.61
CA HIS A 322 2.55 -5.78 16.57
C HIS A 322 1.83 -5.75 15.21
N PRO A 323 0.64 -5.09 15.12
CA PRO A 323 -0.07 -4.91 13.86
C PRO A 323 0.72 -3.96 12.94
N ARG A 324 1.71 -4.52 12.20
CA ARG A 324 2.64 -3.71 11.39
C ARG A 324 2.01 -3.17 10.11
N ASN A 325 1.08 -3.93 9.54
CA ASN A 325 0.35 -3.59 8.33
C ASN A 325 -1.06 -4.18 8.39
N PHE A 326 -1.97 -3.60 7.67
CA PHE A 326 -3.30 -4.14 7.45
C PHE A 326 -3.80 -3.75 6.06
N ASN A 327 -4.81 -4.43 5.56
CA ASN A 327 -5.49 -4.01 4.34
C ASN A 327 -6.98 -4.30 4.43
N ILE A 328 -7.76 -3.56 3.63
CA ILE A 328 -9.22 -3.69 3.55
C ILE A 328 -9.55 -4.36 2.23
N THR A 329 -10.45 -5.35 2.27
CA THR A 329 -10.90 -5.99 1.03
C THR A 329 -11.54 -4.97 0.08
N PRO A 330 -11.40 -5.11 -1.25
CA PRO A 330 -11.95 -4.16 -2.24
C PRO A 330 -13.46 -3.89 -2.07
N ASN A 331 -14.23 -4.88 -1.61
CA ASN A 331 -15.65 -4.70 -1.30
C ASN A 331 -15.92 -4.00 0.05
N GLY A 332 -14.88 -3.67 0.80
CA GLY A 332 -14.95 -2.96 2.08
C GLY A 332 -15.52 -3.75 3.26
N LYS A 333 -15.76 -5.08 3.12
CA LYS A 333 -16.44 -5.89 4.15
C LYS A 333 -15.51 -6.42 5.24
N PHE A 334 -14.24 -6.61 4.93
CA PHE A 334 -13.24 -7.14 5.86
C PHE A 334 -11.99 -6.28 5.90
N LEU A 335 -11.38 -6.23 7.08
CA LEU A 335 -10.06 -5.68 7.32
C LEU A 335 -9.18 -6.81 7.85
N LEU A 336 -8.04 -7.04 7.22
CA LEU A 336 -7.08 -8.08 7.57
C LEU A 336 -5.84 -7.41 8.17
N VAL A 337 -5.41 -7.86 9.35
CA VAL A 337 -4.29 -7.27 10.11
C VAL A 337 -3.15 -8.26 10.19
N ALA A 338 -1.99 -7.87 9.67
CA ALA A 338 -0.74 -8.60 9.81
C ALA A 338 -0.14 -8.35 11.20
N CYS A 339 -0.41 -9.26 12.14
CA CYS A 339 0.07 -9.24 13.52
C CYS A 339 1.44 -9.93 13.58
N ARG A 340 2.51 -9.16 13.32
CA ARG A 340 3.88 -9.69 13.14
C ARG A 340 4.29 -10.66 14.25
N ASP A 341 4.17 -10.23 15.50
CA ASP A 341 4.68 -10.98 16.65
C ASP A 341 3.70 -12.01 17.21
N SER A 342 2.42 -11.96 16.76
CA SER A 342 1.48 -13.05 16.98
C SER A 342 1.58 -14.17 15.94
N GLY A 343 2.38 -14.00 14.87
CA GLY A 343 2.55 -15.00 13.83
C GLY A 343 1.26 -15.32 13.07
N CYS A 344 0.41 -14.32 12.83
CA CYS A 344 -0.84 -14.53 12.13
C CYS A 344 -1.38 -13.26 11.45
N ILE A 345 -2.31 -13.48 10.52
CA ILE A 345 -3.17 -12.42 9.99
C ILE A 345 -4.55 -12.59 10.63
N GLN A 346 -5.01 -11.57 11.36
CA GLN A 346 -6.36 -11.54 11.93
C GLN A 346 -7.36 -10.96 10.94
N ILE A 347 -8.59 -11.49 10.95
CA ILE A 347 -9.65 -11.07 10.03
C ILE A 347 -10.78 -10.43 10.85
N PHE A 348 -11.02 -9.15 10.59
CA PHE A 348 -12.10 -8.38 11.18
C PHE A 348 -13.20 -8.12 10.15
N ARG A 349 -14.46 -8.25 10.58
CA ARG A 349 -15.60 -7.77 9.80
C ARG A 349 -15.73 -6.26 10.00
N ARG A 350 -15.85 -5.52 8.90
CA ARG A 350 -16.08 -4.08 8.92
C ARG A 350 -17.57 -3.79 8.72
N ASP A 351 -18.13 -2.97 9.60
CA ASP A 351 -19.43 -2.33 9.37
C ASP A 351 -19.22 -1.13 8.44
N THR A 352 -19.79 -1.17 7.25
CA THR A 352 -19.59 -0.14 6.23
C THR A 352 -20.31 1.18 6.54
N HIS A 353 -21.23 1.20 7.52
CA HIS A 353 -21.97 2.41 7.93
C HIS A 353 -21.30 3.13 9.09
N THR A 354 -20.78 2.39 10.05
CA THR A 354 -20.16 2.94 11.26
C THR A 354 -18.65 2.93 11.23
N GLY A 355 -18.03 2.18 10.31
CA GLY A 355 -16.59 1.95 10.23
C GLY A 355 -16.04 1.01 11.29
N LEU A 356 -16.85 0.61 12.26
CA LEU A 356 -16.43 -0.22 13.39
C LEU A 356 -16.03 -1.63 12.91
N LEU A 357 -15.07 -2.19 13.62
CA LEU A 357 -14.56 -3.54 13.38
C LEU A 357 -15.10 -4.51 14.42
N SER A 358 -15.33 -5.74 14.02
CA SER A 358 -15.65 -6.85 14.92
C SER A 358 -14.77 -8.05 14.59
N ASP A 359 -14.15 -8.63 15.61
CA ASP A 359 -13.34 -9.83 15.44
C ASP A 359 -14.21 -11.00 14.96
N THR A 360 -13.77 -11.65 13.89
CA THR A 360 -14.44 -12.85 13.36
C THR A 360 -14.02 -14.12 14.08
N GLY A 361 -13.01 -14.06 14.93
CA GLY A 361 -12.35 -15.21 15.55
C GLY A 361 -11.51 -16.03 14.56
N ARG A 362 -11.28 -15.52 13.34
CA ARG A 362 -10.52 -16.23 12.29
C ARG A 362 -9.15 -15.62 12.13
N THR A 363 -8.17 -16.49 11.94
CA THR A 363 -6.78 -16.11 11.67
C THR A 363 -6.21 -16.96 10.54
N ILE A 364 -5.22 -16.40 9.84
CA ILE A 364 -4.36 -17.14 8.90
C ILE A 364 -3.00 -17.27 9.59
N VAL A 365 -2.55 -18.49 9.80
CA VAL A 365 -1.25 -18.75 10.44
C VAL A 365 -0.13 -18.46 9.44
N LEU A 366 0.75 -17.52 9.78
CA LEU A 366 1.93 -17.17 9.01
C LEU A 366 2.89 -16.41 9.93
N ASP A 367 4.12 -16.88 10.06
CA ASP A 367 5.09 -16.24 10.93
C ASP A 367 5.57 -14.89 10.36
N LYS A 368 5.64 -13.88 11.21
CA LYS A 368 6.07 -12.50 10.92
C LYS A 368 5.46 -11.89 9.64
N PRO A 369 4.11 -11.93 9.43
CA PRO A 369 3.49 -11.26 8.30
C PRO A 369 3.59 -9.73 8.51
N VAL A 370 3.93 -8.97 7.45
CA VAL A 370 4.19 -7.52 7.58
C VAL A 370 3.67 -6.66 6.43
N CYS A 371 3.12 -7.26 5.37
CA CYS A 371 2.47 -6.53 4.28
C CYS A 371 1.41 -7.41 3.63
N ILE A 372 0.22 -6.85 3.37
CA ILE A 372 -0.90 -7.54 2.71
C ILE A 372 -1.36 -6.69 1.53
N VAL A 373 -1.44 -7.26 0.32
CA VAL A 373 -2.06 -6.64 -0.84
C VAL A 373 -3.02 -7.60 -1.52
N PHE A 374 -4.04 -7.07 -2.19
CA PHE A 374 -5.01 -7.84 -2.97
C PHE A 374 -4.81 -7.54 -4.45
N ALA A 375 -4.61 -8.60 -5.26
CA ALA A 375 -4.73 -8.53 -6.71
C ALA A 375 -6.16 -8.89 -7.10
N SER A 376 -6.75 -8.07 -7.94
CA SER A 376 -8.13 -8.20 -8.47
C SER A 376 -8.12 -8.77 -9.88
#